data_750d1c36d0c78374a2ee1fb8ca00f350
#
_entry.id   750d1c36d0c78374a2ee1fb8ca00f350
#
_cell.length_a   1.000
_cell.length_b   1.000
_cell.length_c   1.000
_cell.angle_alpha   90.00
_cell.angle_beta   90.00
_cell.angle_gamma   90.00
#
_symmetry.space_group_name_H-M   'P 1'
#
loop_
_entity.id
_entity.type
_entity.pdbx_description
1 polymer ?
#
loop_
_entity_poly.entity_id
_entity_poly.type
_entity_poly.pdbx_seq_one_letter_code
_entity_poly.pdbx_strand_id
1 'polypeptide(L)'
;MRLALLLLPLMATPAFANKIFVTNERGNSVSVLDSETWEKIAEFPAGNRPRGITMSPDGKELYVCASDDDTVRVFDPATYEEIRTLPSGPDPELFVLHPSGNPLYIANEDDNLVTVVDVRTREVLAEVPVGVEPEGMALSPDAKVLINTSETTNMAHFIDTESFRITHNVLVDQRPRYAEFTRDGTKLYVSSEIGGTVSVIDMTAAEPAVVKKITFDVPGVLPEWLQPVGVRVTADDSRVFVALGPANRVAVIDGATDEVIDYLLVGQRVWQMAFTPDEAYLVTTNGNSNDVSIIDVKAEKVI
;
A
#
# COMPACT_ATOMS: atom_id res chain seq x y z
N MET A 1 -57.09 -32.85 -0.60
CA MET A 1 -55.61 -32.74 -0.49
C MET A 1 -55.22 -31.27 -0.59
N ARG A 2 -54.87 -30.64 0.53
CA ARG A 2 -54.39 -29.27 0.57
C ARG A 2 -52.88 -29.31 0.59
N LEU A 3 -52.27 -28.79 -0.46
CA LEU A 3 -50.82 -28.64 -0.56
C LEU A 3 -50.41 -27.44 0.31
N ALA A 4 -49.69 -27.67 1.40
CA ALA A 4 -49.10 -26.63 2.21
C ALA A 4 -47.76 -26.23 1.56
N LEU A 5 -47.68 -25.05 1.02
CA LEU A 5 -46.47 -24.44 0.51
C LEU A 5 -45.64 -23.94 1.71
N LEU A 6 -44.55 -24.64 2.06
CA LEU A 6 -43.61 -24.20 3.06
C LEU A 6 -42.73 -23.12 2.41
N LEU A 7 -42.98 -21.86 2.75
CA LEU A 7 -42.03 -20.78 2.51
C LEU A 7 -40.89 -20.89 3.54
N LEU A 8 -39.74 -21.40 3.09
CA LEU A 8 -38.51 -21.25 3.84
C LEU A 8 -38.11 -19.75 3.79
N PRO A 9 -37.82 -19.12 4.94
CA PRO A 9 -37.28 -17.78 4.92
C PRO A 9 -35.88 -17.87 4.29
N LEU A 10 -35.67 -17.10 3.21
CA LEU A 10 -34.35 -16.83 2.71
C LEU A 10 -33.64 -16.04 3.85
N MET A 11 -32.77 -16.73 4.59
CA MET A 11 -31.84 -16.06 5.48
C MET A 11 -30.89 -15.30 4.56
N ALA A 12 -31.11 -13.99 4.43
CA ALA A 12 -30.09 -13.10 3.92
C ALA A 12 -28.88 -13.27 4.84
N THR A 13 -27.82 -13.86 4.34
CA THR A 13 -26.51 -13.74 4.98
C THR A 13 -26.25 -12.25 5.14
N PRO A 14 -25.92 -11.75 6.35
CA PRO A 14 -25.54 -10.36 6.47
C PRO A 14 -24.42 -10.14 5.46
N ALA A 15 -24.62 -9.25 4.50
CA ALA A 15 -23.53 -8.71 3.72
C ALA A 15 -22.59 -8.11 4.76
N PHE A 16 -21.42 -8.73 4.95
CA PHE A 16 -20.39 -8.14 5.77
C PHE A 16 -20.01 -6.86 5.04
N ALA A 17 -20.48 -5.73 5.53
CA ALA A 17 -20.03 -4.45 5.05
C ALA A 17 -18.51 -4.47 5.11
N ASN A 18 -17.86 -4.32 3.96
CA ASN A 18 -16.41 -4.26 3.90
C ASN A 18 -15.98 -3.03 4.67
N LYS A 19 -15.07 -3.20 5.62
CA LYS A 19 -14.52 -2.11 6.41
C LYS A 19 -13.27 -1.56 5.73
N ILE A 20 -13.12 -0.24 5.79
CA ILE A 20 -11.91 0.46 5.37
C ILE A 20 -11.20 0.92 6.63
N PHE A 21 -9.93 0.56 6.77
CA PHE A 21 -9.10 0.95 7.90
C PHE A 21 -8.10 2.00 7.45
N VAL A 22 -8.06 3.12 8.17
CA VAL A 22 -7.20 4.26 7.86
C VAL A 22 -6.37 4.63 9.08
N THR A 23 -5.05 4.56 8.96
CA THR A 23 -4.12 5.02 10.00
C THR A 23 -4.13 6.53 10.10
N ASN A 24 -4.26 7.04 11.32
CA ASN A 24 -4.18 8.47 11.64
C ASN A 24 -2.83 8.72 12.34
N GLU A 25 -1.81 9.00 11.56
CA GLU A 25 -0.42 9.12 12.03
C GLU A 25 -0.29 10.06 13.24
N ARG A 26 -0.81 11.29 13.14
CA ARG A 26 -0.79 12.27 14.24
C ARG A 26 -1.86 12.03 15.30
N GLY A 27 -2.88 11.26 14.97
CA GLY A 27 -3.97 10.89 15.87
C GLY A 27 -3.67 9.67 16.73
N ASN A 28 -2.60 8.93 16.43
CA ASN A 28 -2.22 7.69 17.13
C ASN A 28 -3.36 6.66 17.14
N SER A 29 -4.15 6.62 16.06
CA SER A 29 -5.35 5.78 15.97
C SER A 29 -5.54 5.20 14.58
N VAL A 30 -6.50 4.27 14.47
CA VAL A 30 -7.04 3.79 13.20
C VAL A 30 -8.52 4.16 13.15
N SER A 31 -8.93 4.89 12.10
CA SER A 31 -10.33 5.10 11.76
C SER A 31 -10.88 3.94 10.96
N VAL A 32 -12.11 3.53 11.23
CA VAL A 32 -12.83 2.49 10.50
C VAL A 32 -14.01 3.13 9.77
N LEU A 33 -14.06 2.98 8.47
CA LEU A 33 -15.16 3.44 7.63
C LEU A 33 -15.97 2.24 7.14
N ASP A 34 -17.25 2.45 6.98
CA ASP A 34 -18.14 1.54 6.26
C ASP A 34 -18.00 1.77 4.75
N SER A 35 -17.74 0.74 3.97
CA SER A 35 -17.48 0.87 2.53
C SER A 35 -18.73 1.05 1.66
N GLU A 36 -19.93 0.95 2.23
CA GLU A 36 -21.18 1.21 1.52
C GLU A 36 -21.66 2.65 1.73
N THR A 37 -21.54 3.14 2.98
CA THR A 37 -22.00 4.48 3.36
C THR A 37 -20.88 5.52 3.36
N TRP A 38 -19.62 5.09 3.40
CA TRP A 38 -18.40 5.90 3.55
C TRP A 38 -18.34 6.65 4.89
N GLU A 39 -19.21 6.32 5.84
CA GLU A 39 -19.21 6.93 7.15
C GLU A 39 -18.19 6.29 8.10
N LYS A 40 -17.60 7.10 8.97
CA LYS A 40 -16.75 6.59 10.04
C LYS A 40 -17.62 5.90 11.10
N ILE A 41 -17.43 4.59 11.28
CA ILE A 41 -18.20 3.76 12.21
C ILE A 41 -17.45 3.44 13.50
N ALA A 42 -16.13 3.55 13.51
CA ALA A 42 -15.30 3.35 14.70
C ALA A 42 -13.96 4.07 14.60
N GLU A 43 -13.29 4.19 15.73
CA GLU A 43 -11.90 4.59 15.84
C GLU A 43 -11.29 3.91 17.08
N PHE A 44 -10.04 3.44 16.97
CA PHE A 44 -9.35 2.79 18.09
C PHE A 44 -7.87 3.20 18.13
N PRO A 45 -7.24 3.22 19.34
CA PRO A 45 -5.81 3.51 19.48
C PRO A 45 -4.96 2.43 18.79
N ALA A 46 -3.92 2.86 18.06
CA ALA A 46 -3.09 1.93 17.29
C ALA A 46 -1.57 2.08 17.55
N GLY A 47 -1.20 2.65 18.67
CA GLY A 47 0.19 2.99 18.99
C GLY A 47 0.57 4.40 18.55
N ASN A 48 1.83 4.76 18.82
CA ASN A 48 2.33 6.08 18.45
C ASN A 48 2.78 6.09 16.98
N ARG A 49 2.37 7.13 16.24
CA ARG A 49 2.69 7.33 14.83
C ARG A 49 2.35 6.10 13.97
N PRO A 50 1.08 5.64 13.88
CA PRO A 50 0.72 4.49 13.06
C PRO A 50 0.87 4.83 11.58
N ARG A 51 1.62 3.98 10.83
CA ARG A 51 1.96 4.15 9.42
C ARG A 51 1.37 3.04 8.56
N GLY A 52 2.19 2.07 8.17
CA GLY A 52 1.78 0.94 7.36
C GLY A 52 0.63 0.14 7.99
N ILE A 53 -0.33 -0.29 7.17
CA ILE A 53 -1.47 -1.10 7.60
C ILE A 53 -1.79 -2.16 6.55
N THR A 54 -2.02 -3.39 6.99
CA THR A 54 -2.46 -4.48 6.10
C THR A 54 -3.32 -5.50 6.83
N MET A 55 -4.12 -6.23 6.07
CA MET A 55 -4.97 -7.32 6.59
C MET A 55 -4.33 -8.67 6.31
N SER A 56 -4.49 -9.64 7.23
CA SER A 56 -4.15 -11.03 6.93
C SER A 56 -5.00 -11.57 5.77
N PRO A 57 -4.51 -12.54 4.98
CA PRO A 57 -5.25 -13.10 3.85
C PRO A 57 -6.58 -13.74 4.24
N ASP A 58 -6.73 -14.20 5.48
CA ASP A 58 -7.97 -14.78 6.01
C ASP A 58 -8.90 -13.74 6.66
N GLY A 59 -8.50 -12.46 6.66
CA GLY A 59 -9.29 -11.34 7.20
C GLY A 59 -9.44 -11.31 8.71
N LYS A 60 -8.64 -12.08 9.46
CA LYS A 60 -8.78 -12.20 10.92
C LYS A 60 -7.82 -11.34 11.73
N GLU A 61 -6.79 -10.82 11.11
CA GLU A 61 -5.77 -10.00 11.76
C GLU A 61 -5.48 -8.76 10.95
N LEU A 62 -5.42 -7.63 11.63
CA LEU A 62 -5.03 -6.34 11.09
C LEU A 62 -3.68 -5.96 11.67
N TYR A 63 -2.69 -5.76 10.82
CA TYR A 63 -1.34 -5.36 11.19
C TYR A 63 -1.17 -3.87 11.00
N VAL A 64 -0.54 -3.20 11.97
CA VAL A 64 -0.28 -1.75 11.95
C VAL A 64 1.14 -1.49 12.45
N CYS A 65 1.98 -0.80 11.66
CA CYS A 65 3.22 -0.23 12.15
C CYS A 65 2.92 0.88 13.16
N ALA A 66 3.50 0.82 14.34
CA ALA A 66 3.52 1.89 15.32
C ALA A 66 4.97 2.40 15.40
N SER A 67 5.28 3.39 14.54
CA SER A 67 6.66 3.77 14.21
C SER A 67 7.43 4.29 15.41
N ASP A 68 6.83 5.16 16.23
CA ASP A 68 7.47 5.68 17.45
C ASP A 68 7.47 4.67 18.61
N ASP A 69 6.83 3.52 18.45
CA ASP A 69 6.83 2.41 19.43
C ASP A 69 7.80 1.27 19.01
N ASP A 70 8.47 1.39 17.87
CA ASP A 70 9.40 0.38 17.32
C ASP A 70 8.77 -1.02 17.21
N THR A 71 7.50 -1.09 16.79
CA THR A 71 6.76 -2.36 16.80
C THR A 71 5.67 -2.42 15.73
N VAL A 72 5.27 -3.63 15.38
CA VAL A 72 4.03 -3.87 14.63
C VAL A 72 2.97 -4.40 15.59
N ARG A 73 1.83 -3.72 15.66
CA ARG A 73 0.67 -4.13 16.46
C ARG A 73 -0.29 -4.94 15.62
N VAL A 74 -0.89 -5.96 16.22
CA VAL A 74 -1.83 -6.85 15.57
C VAL A 74 -3.17 -6.78 16.28
N PHE A 75 -4.23 -6.47 15.53
CA PHE A 75 -5.58 -6.28 16.05
C PHE A 75 -6.56 -7.30 15.47
N ASP A 76 -7.61 -7.61 16.21
CA ASP A 76 -8.81 -8.27 15.69
C ASP A 76 -9.66 -7.22 14.94
N PRO A 77 -9.88 -7.36 13.62
CA PRO A 77 -10.63 -6.38 12.83
C PRO A 77 -12.14 -6.36 13.13
N ALA A 78 -12.65 -7.35 13.88
CA ALA A 78 -14.05 -7.38 14.30
C ALA A 78 -14.29 -6.61 15.60
N THR A 79 -13.39 -6.75 16.58
CA THR A 79 -13.50 -6.15 17.92
C THR A 79 -12.64 -4.91 18.11
N TYR A 80 -11.60 -4.74 17.25
CA TYR A 80 -10.57 -3.69 17.34
C TYR A 80 -9.67 -3.83 18.56
N GLU A 81 -9.69 -4.97 19.22
CA GLU A 81 -8.81 -5.26 20.36
C GLU A 81 -7.43 -5.69 19.87
N GLU A 82 -6.38 -5.23 20.56
CA GLU A 82 -5.02 -5.68 20.29
C GLU A 82 -4.86 -7.15 20.71
N ILE A 83 -4.43 -7.99 19.77
CA ILE A 83 -4.19 -9.43 19.99
C ILE A 83 -2.77 -9.64 20.53
N ARG A 84 -1.77 -8.97 19.89
CA ARG A 84 -0.35 -9.09 20.18
C ARG A 84 0.46 -8.01 19.47
N THR A 85 1.75 -7.95 19.82
CA THR A 85 2.76 -7.19 19.06
C THR A 85 3.76 -8.12 18.39
N LEU A 86 4.36 -7.66 17.31
CA LEU A 86 5.49 -8.31 16.64
C LEU A 86 6.73 -7.42 16.77
N PRO A 87 7.92 -8.02 16.88
CA PRO A 87 9.16 -7.27 16.90
C PRO A 87 9.36 -6.54 15.57
N SER A 88 10.02 -5.40 15.64
CA SER A 88 10.51 -4.63 14.52
C SER A 88 11.85 -4.01 14.90
N GLY A 89 12.60 -3.50 13.94
CA GLY A 89 13.63 -2.51 14.21
C GLY A 89 13.01 -1.14 14.48
N PRO A 90 13.82 -0.12 14.77
CA PRO A 90 13.32 1.23 15.01
C PRO A 90 12.71 1.85 13.76
N ASP A 91 11.70 2.68 14.00
CA ASP A 91 10.92 3.40 13.00
C ASP A 91 10.39 2.51 11.85
N PRO A 92 9.50 1.52 12.15
CA PRO A 92 8.86 0.73 11.10
C PRO A 92 7.89 1.58 10.27
N GLU A 93 8.14 1.70 8.97
CA GLU A 93 7.36 2.51 8.05
C GLU A 93 6.29 1.71 7.30
N LEU A 94 6.66 1.10 6.20
CA LEU A 94 5.79 0.22 5.45
C LEU A 94 6.22 -1.23 5.60
N PHE A 95 5.28 -2.10 5.33
CA PHE A 95 5.52 -3.53 5.35
C PHE A 95 4.68 -4.26 4.30
N VAL A 96 5.04 -5.48 4.01
CA VAL A 96 4.22 -6.38 3.19
C VAL A 96 4.16 -7.76 3.84
N LEU A 97 2.95 -8.31 3.91
CA LEU A 97 2.72 -9.66 4.40
C LEU A 97 2.77 -10.64 3.23
N HIS A 98 3.52 -11.72 3.38
CA HIS A 98 3.54 -12.79 2.39
C HIS A 98 2.11 -13.34 2.14
N PRO A 99 1.71 -13.67 0.90
CA PRO A 99 0.35 -14.14 0.59
C PRO A 99 -0.11 -15.39 1.35
N SER A 100 0.82 -16.19 1.87
CA SER A 100 0.49 -17.31 2.77
C SER A 100 0.12 -16.90 4.19
N GLY A 101 0.21 -15.59 4.52
CA GLY A 101 0.03 -15.04 5.85
C GLY A 101 1.28 -15.12 6.74
N ASN A 102 2.44 -15.51 6.20
CA ASN A 102 3.73 -15.57 6.89
C ASN A 102 4.87 -15.71 5.86
N PRO A 103 6.03 -15.01 5.99
CA PRO A 103 6.36 -14.01 6.99
C PRO A 103 5.83 -12.60 6.70
N LEU A 104 6.11 -11.66 7.61
CA LEU A 104 5.96 -10.22 7.44
C LEU A 104 7.34 -9.61 7.16
N TYR A 105 7.42 -8.73 6.16
CA TYR A 105 8.62 -7.99 5.79
C TYR A 105 8.42 -6.51 6.11
N ILE A 106 9.28 -5.92 6.93
CA ILE A 106 9.12 -4.59 7.51
C ILE A 106 10.30 -3.71 7.11
N ALA A 107 10.04 -2.52 6.56
CA ALA A 107 11.04 -1.50 6.34
C ALA A 107 11.27 -0.72 7.66
N ASN A 108 12.52 -0.69 8.14
CA ASN A 108 12.93 0.02 9.35
C ASN A 108 13.82 1.20 8.96
N GLU A 109 13.27 2.41 9.05
CA GLU A 109 13.88 3.62 8.48
C GLU A 109 15.21 3.96 9.18
N ASP A 110 15.23 3.95 10.51
CA ASP A 110 16.39 4.38 11.29
C ASP A 110 17.57 3.41 11.27
N ASP A 111 17.32 2.11 11.07
CA ASP A 111 18.38 1.07 11.05
C ASP A 111 18.88 0.74 9.64
N ASN A 112 18.21 1.23 8.61
CA ASN A 112 18.52 0.89 7.21
C ASN A 112 18.42 -0.63 6.95
N LEU A 113 17.39 -1.26 7.52
CA LEU A 113 17.16 -2.70 7.45
C LEU A 113 15.75 -3.00 6.90
N VAL A 114 15.63 -4.16 6.28
CA VAL A 114 14.36 -4.87 6.14
C VAL A 114 14.35 -6.01 7.14
N THR A 115 13.45 -5.96 8.13
CA THR A 115 13.28 -7.04 9.11
C THR A 115 12.24 -8.03 8.61
N VAL A 116 12.58 -9.32 8.66
CA VAL A 116 11.70 -10.43 8.30
C VAL A 116 11.25 -11.15 9.56
N VAL A 117 9.93 -11.18 9.81
CA VAL A 117 9.37 -11.69 11.06
C VAL A 117 8.40 -12.84 10.79
N ASP A 118 8.58 -13.96 11.49
CA ASP A 118 7.54 -14.98 11.57
C ASP A 118 6.41 -14.48 12.46
N VAL A 119 5.22 -14.25 11.86
CA VAL A 119 4.07 -13.66 12.57
C VAL A 119 3.45 -14.60 13.60
N ARG A 120 3.74 -15.90 13.54
CA ARG A 120 3.19 -16.94 14.43
C ARG A 120 4.08 -17.14 15.66
N THR A 121 5.39 -17.31 15.42
CA THR A 121 6.39 -17.50 16.51
C THR A 121 6.87 -16.17 17.09
N ARG A 122 6.74 -15.09 16.34
CA ARG A 122 7.26 -13.75 16.62
C ARG A 122 8.80 -13.71 16.63
N GLU A 123 9.42 -14.61 15.91
CA GLU A 123 10.88 -14.65 15.75
C GLU A 123 11.30 -13.79 14.56
N VAL A 124 12.39 -13.04 14.73
CA VAL A 124 13.07 -12.39 13.61
C VAL A 124 13.83 -13.47 12.83
N LEU A 125 13.42 -13.70 11.59
CA LEU A 125 14.01 -14.70 10.70
C LEU A 125 15.26 -14.17 10.00
N ALA A 126 15.26 -12.88 9.66
CA ALA A 126 16.39 -12.22 9.01
C ALA A 126 16.30 -10.70 9.20
N GLU A 127 17.46 -10.06 9.10
CA GLU A 127 17.64 -8.63 8.96
C GLU A 127 18.47 -8.40 7.70
N VAL A 128 17.88 -7.72 6.71
CA VAL A 128 18.53 -7.52 5.40
C VAL A 128 19.00 -6.06 5.32
N PRO A 129 20.32 -5.80 5.31
CA PRO A 129 20.82 -4.45 5.10
C PRO A 129 20.45 -3.92 3.72
N VAL A 130 19.85 -2.73 3.67
CA VAL A 130 19.42 -2.04 2.45
C VAL A 130 20.04 -0.65 2.37
N GLY A 131 19.51 0.24 1.53
CA GLY A 131 19.95 1.63 1.47
C GLY A 131 19.42 2.46 2.66
N VAL A 132 19.81 3.74 2.68
CA VAL A 132 19.43 4.66 3.75
C VAL A 132 17.96 5.07 3.62
N GLU A 133 17.25 5.07 4.76
CA GLU A 133 15.82 5.36 4.88
C GLU A 133 14.95 4.43 4.01
N PRO A 134 14.87 3.12 4.36
CA PRO A 134 13.96 2.20 3.69
C PRO A 134 12.49 2.52 4.00
N GLU A 135 11.65 2.57 2.96
CA GLU A 135 10.24 2.95 3.09
C GLU A 135 9.31 1.97 2.36
N GLY A 136 9.28 2.02 1.02
CA GLY A 136 8.35 1.27 0.19
C GLY A 136 8.64 -0.23 0.18
N MET A 137 7.57 -1.01 0.23
CA MET A 137 7.65 -2.48 0.25
C MET A 137 6.66 -3.08 -0.75
N ALA A 138 7.10 -4.00 -1.59
CA ALA A 138 6.23 -4.76 -2.50
C ALA A 138 6.72 -6.20 -2.68
N LEU A 139 5.79 -7.13 -2.90
CA LEU A 139 6.10 -8.51 -3.30
C LEU A 139 5.70 -8.75 -4.75
N SER A 140 6.54 -9.48 -5.48
CA SER A 140 6.17 -9.98 -6.80
C SER A 140 4.94 -10.89 -6.70
N PRO A 141 4.13 -11.03 -7.78
CA PRO A 141 2.92 -11.86 -7.75
C PRO A 141 3.17 -13.32 -7.38
N ASP A 142 4.35 -13.86 -7.70
CA ASP A 142 4.79 -15.20 -7.30
C ASP A 142 5.43 -15.26 -5.91
N ALA A 143 5.50 -14.11 -5.24
CA ALA A 143 6.08 -13.90 -3.91
C ALA A 143 7.56 -14.30 -3.76
N LYS A 144 8.34 -14.39 -4.86
CA LYS A 144 9.76 -14.76 -4.82
C LYS A 144 10.70 -13.57 -4.72
N VAL A 145 10.24 -12.39 -5.11
CA VAL A 145 11.02 -11.16 -5.06
C VAL A 145 10.32 -10.15 -4.19
N LEU A 146 11.03 -9.69 -3.17
CA LEU A 146 10.63 -8.57 -2.35
C LEU A 146 11.36 -7.32 -2.86
N ILE A 147 10.63 -6.24 -3.02
CA ILE A 147 11.18 -4.92 -3.31
C ILE A 147 11.16 -4.08 -2.04
N ASN A 148 12.28 -3.41 -1.77
CA ASN A 148 12.35 -2.30 -0.83
C ASN A 148 12.87 -1.06 -1.54
N THR A 149 12.28 0.10 -1.29
CA THR A 149 12.81 1.38 -1.75
C THR A 149 13.54 2.07 -0.62
N SER A 150 14.67 2.71 -0.92
CA SER A 150 15.46 3.46 0.06
C SER A 150 15.59 4.91 -0.39
N GLU A 151 15.00 5.83 0.39
CA GLU A 151 14.76 7.22 0.02
C GLU A 151 16.04 8.00 -0.29
N THR A 152 16.99 8.01 0.65
CA THR A 152 18.22 8.79 0.53
C THR A 152 19.21 8.21 -0.46
N THR A 153 19.23 6.88 -0.63
CA THR A 153 20.13 6.25 -1.62
C THR A 153 19.52 6.15 -3.02
N ASN A 154 18.23 6.50 -3.18
CA ASN A 154 17.53 6.49 -4.47
C ASN A 154 17.54 5.12 -5.15
N MET A 155 17.36 4.05 -4.37
CA MET A 155 17.44 2.67 -4.84
C MET A 155 16.12 1.93 -4.67
N ALA A 156 15.86 1.02 -5.61
CA ALA A 156 14.97 -0.13 -5.42
C ALA A 156 15.85 -1.38 -5.25
N HIS A 157 15.77 -2.01 -4.09
CA HIS A 157 16.48 -3.23 -3.74
C HIS A 157 15.59 -4.43 -4.04
N PHE A 158 16.15 -5.43 -4.75
CA PHE A 158 15.48 -6.68 -5.09
C PHE A 158 16.00 -7.75 -4.17
N ILE A 159 15.17 -8.28 -3.32
CA ILE A 159 15.52 -9.25 -2.28
C ILE A 159 14.85 -10.58 -2.61
N ASP A 160 15.63 -11.66 -2.70
CA ASP A 160 15.09 -13.00 -2.84
C ASP A 160 14.47 -13.47 -1.53
N THR A 161 13.21 -13.90 -1.58
CA THR A 161 12.41 -14.20 -0.38
C THR A 161 12.75 -15.54 0.28
N GLU A 162 13.49 -16.40 -0.39
CA GLU A 162 13.96 -17.68 0.18
C GLU A 162 15.29 -17.52 0.93
N SER A 163 16.24 -16.82 0.31
CA SER A 163 17.58 -16.62 0.88
C SER A 163 17.74 -15.35 1.69
N PHE A 164 16.77 -14.40 1.60
CA PHE A 164 16.81 -13.06 2.18
C PHE A 164 18.04 -12.25 1.77
N ARG A 165 18.47 -12.41 0.51
CA ARG A 165 19.63 -11.69 -0.04
C ARG A 165 19.21 -10.74 -1.14
N ILE A 166 19.88 -9.59 -1.17
CA ILE A 166 19.74 -8.66 -2.30
C ILE A 166 20.34 -9.31 -3.54
N THR A 167 19.56 -9.43 -4.59
CA THR A 167 19.97 -9.95 -5.90
C THR A 167 20.33 -8.84 -6.86
N HIS A 168 19.58 -7.71 -6.84
CA HIS A 168 19.80 -6.56 -7.70
C HIS A 168 19.55 -5.26 -6.94
N ASN A 169 20.16 -4.19 -7.42
CA ASN A 169 19.92 -2.81 -6.99
C ASN A 169 19.67 -1.96 -8.23
N VAL A 170 18.52 -1.34 -8.32
CA VAL A 170 18.15 -0.49 -9.45
C VAL A 170 18.08 0.96 -8.99
N LEU A 171 18.90 1.83 -9.61
CA LEU A 171 18.86 3.27 -9.35
C LEU A 171 17.59 3.85 -9.97
N VAL A 172 16.82 4.56 -9.14
CA VAL A 172 15.63 5.32 -9.54
C VAL A 172 15.82 6.82 -9.28
N ASP A 173 14.77 7.63 -9.39
CA ASP A 173 14.90 9.06 -9.10
C ASP A 173 14.84 9.35 -7.59
N GLN A 174 14.99 10.63 -7.22
CA GLN A 174 15.16 11.07 -5.83
C GLN A 174 13.95 10.76 -4.97
N ARG A 175 14.22 10.19 -3.79
CA ARG A 175 13.28 9.85 -2.73
C ARG A 175 12.20 8.86 -3.19
N PRO A 176 12.56 7.61 -3.51
CA PRO A 176 11.58 6.60 -3.85
C PRO A 176 10.74 6.20 -2.61
N ARG A 177 9.40 6.26 -2.76
CA ARG A 177 8.43 6.11 -1.66
C ARG A 177 7.62 4.83 -1.72
N TYR A 178 7.36 4.31 -2.90
CA TYR A 178 6.44 3.18 -3.07
C TYR A 178 6.82 2.36 -4.28
N ALA A 179 6.49 1.08 -4.22
CA ALA A 179 6.64 0.15 -5.32
C ALA A 179 5.36 -0.68 -5.50
N GLU A 180 4.98 -0.97 -6.74
CA GLU A 180 3.83 -1.81 -7.07
C GLU A 180 4.10 -2.58 -8.34
N PHE A 181 3.90 -3.89 -8.29
CA PHE A 181 3.97 -4.76 -9.47
C PHE A 181 2.67 -4.74 -10.29
N THR A 182 2.77 -4.95 -11.59
CA THR A 182 1.63 -5.44 -12.38
C THR A 182 1.23 -6.83 -11.91
N ARG A 183 -0.03 -7.20 -12.11
CA ARG A 183 -0.53 -8.53 -11.69
C ARG A 183 0.09 -9.67 -12.48
N ASP A 184 0.44 -9.41 -13.73
CA ASP A 184 1.20 -10.35 -14.58
C ASP A 184 2.68 -10.44 -14.20
N GLY A 185 3.17 -9.54 -13.33
CA GLY A 185 4.56 -9.50 -12.85
C GLY A 185 5.58 -9.02 -13.88
N THR A 186 5.14 -8.48 -15.02
CA THR A 186 6.06 -8.06 -16.09
C THR A 186 6.66 -6.68 -15.87
N LYS A 187 6.00 -5.82 -15.09
CA LYS A 187 6.45 -4.47 -14.76
C LYS A 187 6.43 -4.23 -13.25
N LEU A 188 7.32 -3.36 -12.81
CA LEU A 188 7.33 -2.77 -11.48
C LEU A 188 7.33 -1.25 -11.62
N TYR A 189 6.39 -0.59 -10.96
CA TYR A 189 6.32 0.87 -10.86
C TYR A 189 6.93 1.31 -9.54
N VAL A 190 7.86 2.28 -9.58
CA VAL A 190 8.48 2.88 -8.39
C VAL A 190 8.28 4.39 -8.43
N SER A 191 7.54 4.93 -7.47
CA SER A 191 7.35 6.36 -7.33
C SER A 191 8.56 7.02 -6.67
N SER A 192 8.94 8.20 -7.14
CA SER A 192 10.04 9.01 -6.60
C SER A 192 9.54 10.41 -6.28
N GLU A 193 9.31 10.68 -4.99
CA GLU A 193 8.62 11.88 -4.49
C GLU A 193 9.30 13.17 -4.93
N ILE A 194 10.59 13.34 -4.60
CA ILE A 194 11.35 14.54 -4.95
C ILE A 194 11.75 14.53 -6.43
N GLY A 195 11.97 13.35 -7.00
CA GLY A 195 12.25 13.20 -8.43
C GLY A 195 11.06 13.57 -9.33
N GLY A 196 9.84 13.61 -8.78
CA GLY A 196 8.61 13.95 -9.53
C GLY A 196 8.28 12.94 -10.62
N THR A 197 8.70 11.68 -10.49
CA THR A 197 8.57 10.65 -11.53
C THR A 197 8.04 9.33 -10.96
N VAL A 198 7.55 8.47 -11.86
CA VAL A 198 7.40 7.04 -11.61
C VAL A 198 8.28 6.29 -12.58
N SER A 199 9.22 5.52 -12.05
CA SER A 199 10.07 4.62 -12.85
C SER A 199 9.31 3.35 -13.18
N VAL A 200 9.31 2.95 -14.47
CA VAL A 200 8.82 1.67 -14.93
C VAL A 200 10.02 0.75 -15.12
N ILE A 201 10.07 -0.35 -14.38
CA ILE A 201 11.15 -1.34 -14.41
C ILE A 201 10.62 -2.58 -15.12
N ASP A 202 11.37 -3.04 -16.15
CA ASP A 202 11.11 -4.29 -16.85
C ASP A 202 11.53 -5.48 -16.00
N MET A 203 10.57 -6.33 -15.64
CA MET A 203 10.76 -7.54 -14.84
C MET A 203 10.91 -8.81 -15.68
N THR A 204 10.84 -8.70 -17.01
CA THR A 204 10.99 -9.86 -17.92
C THR A 204 12.45 -10.13 -18.28
N ALA A 205 13.32 -9.15 -18.12
CA ALA A 205 14.74 -9.27 -18.36
C ALA A 205 15.47 -9.97 -17.18
N ALA A 206 16.58 -10.63 -17.46
CA ALA A 206 17.42 -11.24 -16.41
C ALA A 206 18.01 -10.19 -15.45
N GLU A 207 18.24 -8.99 -15.93
CA GLU A 207 18.70 -7.83 -15.18
C GLU A 207 17.58 -6.78 -15.18
N PRO A 208 16.87 -6.57 -14.07
CA PRO A 208 15.84 -5.55 -13.98
C PRO A 208 16.40 -4.15 -14.25
N ALA A 209 15.73 -3.37 -15.08
CA ALA A 209 16.19 -2.03 -15.44
C ALA A 209 15.02 -1.07 -15.67
N VAL A 210 15.24 0.21 -15.38
CA VAL A 210 14.30 1.27 -15.72
C VAL A 210 14.22 1.41 -17.25
N VAL A 211 13.05 1.14 -17.81
CA VAL A 211 12.79 1.24 -19.26
C VAL A 211 12.02 2.49 -19.64
N LYS A 212 11.30 3.08 -18.70
CA LYS A 212 10.56 4.33 -18.91
C LYS A 212 10.48 5.11 -17.58
N LYS A 213 10.43 6.44 -17.69
CA LYS A 213 10.09 7.33 -16.58
C LYS A 213 8.82 8.09 -16.95
N ILE A 214 7.80 7.96 -16.14
CA ILE A 214 6.55 8.69 -16.27
C ILE A 214 6.72 10.01 -15.54
N THR A 215 6.46 11.12 -16.21
CA THR A 215 6.45 12.48 -15.67
C THR A 215 5.04 13.02 -15.68
N PHE A 216 4.77 14.02 -14.86
CA PHE A 216 3.45 14.59 -14.68
C PHE A 216 3.46 16.06 -15.09
N ASP A 217 2.37 16.51 -15.71
CA ASP A 217 2.14 17.91 -16.07
C ASP A 217 0.67 18.25 -15.80
N VAL A 218 0.44 19.06 -14.78
CA VAL A 218 -0.90 19.51 -14.39
C VAL A 218 -0.99 21.02 -14.59
N PRO A 219 -1.84 21.52 -15.47
CA PRO A 219 -1.98 22.93 -15.73
C PRO A 219 -2.20 23.76 -14.45
N GLY A 220 -1.33 24.73 -14.19
CA GLY A 220 -1.40 25.61 -13.04
C GLY A 220 -0.83 25.04 -11.73
N VAL A 221 -0.25 23.85 -11.75
CA VAL A 221 0.49 23.26 -10.63
C VAL A 221 1.98 23.35 -10.92
N LEU A 222 2.75 23.79 -9.92
CA LEU A 222 4.21 23.86 -10.04
C LEU A 222 4.82 22.45 -10.06
N PRO A 223 5.86 22.18 -10.86
CA PRO A 223 6.48 20.87 -10.97
C PRO A 223 6.92 20.28 -9.62
N GLU A 224 7.45 21.11 -8.71
CA GLU A 224 7.88 20.68 -7.37
C GLU A 224 6.74 20.23 -6.45
N TRP A 225 5.48 20.44 -6.84
CA TRP A 225 4.31 19.95 -6.11
C TRP A 225 3.80 18.61 -6.66
N LEU A 226 4.30 18.20 -7.83
CA LEU A 226 3.97 16.92 -8.44
C LEU A 226 4.86 15.84 -7.82
N GLN A 227 4.53 15.44 -6.59
CA GLN A 227 5.30 14.52 -5.76
C GLN A 227 4.62 13.14 -5.71
N PRO A 228 4.97 12.20 -6.60
CA PRO A 228 4.36 10.88 -6.62
C PRO A 228 4.73 10.06 -5.38
N VAL A 229 3.71 9.47 -4.74
CA VAL A 229 3.84 8.69 -3.51
C VAL A 229 3.22 7.31 -3.72
N GLY A 230 1.95 7.10 -3.31
CA GLY A 230 1.26 5.83 -3.49
C GLY A 230 1.02 5.49 -4.95
N VAL A 231 1.19 4.23 -5.30
CA VAL A 231 0.88 3.67 -6.63
C VAL A 231 -0.06 2.50 -6.45
N ARG A 232 -1.08 2.36 -7.31
CA ARG A 232 -1.95 1.19 -7.37
C ARG A 232 -2.22 0.77 -8.80
N VAL A 233 -2.12 -0.51 -9.06
CA VAL A 233 -2.38 -1.14 -10.36
C VAL A 233 -3.65 -1.97 -10.26
N THR A 234 -4.58 -1.83 -11.23
CA THR A 234 -5.79 -2.64 -11.30
C THR A 234 -5.48 -4.13 -11.56
N ALA A 235 -6.38 -5.03 -11.15
CA ALA A 235 -6.18 -6.47 -11.28
C ALA A 235 -6.03 -6.95 -12.73
N ASP A 236 -6.55 -6.19 -13.68
CA ASP A 236 -6.43 -6.45 -15.13
C ASP A 236 -5.23 -5.73 -15.79
N ASP A 237 -4.40 -5.06 -14.99
CA ASP A 237 -3.25 -4.26 -15.40
C ASP A 237 -3.59 -3.11 -16.39
N SER A 238 -4.88 -2.78 -16.54
CA SER A 238 -5.32 -1.77 -17.51
C SER A 238 -5.09 -0.34 -17.05
N ARG A 239 -5.02 -0.10 -15.72
CA ARG A 239 -4.86 1.22 -15.12
C ARG A 239 -3.84 1.23 -13.99
N VAL A 240 -3.10 2.32 -13.94
CA VAL A 240 -2.22 2.64 -12.81
C VAL A 240 -2.64 3.99 -12.24
N PHE A 241 -2.88 4.04 -10.94
CA PHE A 241 -3.21 5.25 -10.21
C PHE A 241 -2.01 5.69 -9.38
N VAL A 242 -1.67 6.99 -9.44
CA VAL A 242 -0.53 7.55 -8.72
C VAL A 242 -0.96 8.78 -7.92
N ALA A 243 -0.77 8.72 -6.61
CA ALA A 243 -0.98 9.86 -5.72
C ALA A 243 0.12 10.90 -5.91
N LEU A 244 -0.24 12.17 -6.22
CA LEU A 244 0.72 13.24 -6.51
C LEU A 244 0.87 14.22 -5.34
N GLY A 245 0.81 13.74 -4.11
CA GLY A 245 1.13 14.49 -2.89
C GLY A 245 0.52 15.91 -2.82
N PRO A 246 1.37 16.96 -2.71
CA PRO A 246 0.90 18.34 -2.57
C PRO A 246 0.09 18.88 -3.76
N ALA A 247 0.14 18.23 -4.93
CA ALA A 247 -0.68 18.59 -6.08
C ALA A 247 -2.18 18.30 -5.86
N ASN A 248 -2.53 17.53 -4.80
CA ASN A 248 -3.91 17.15 -4.49
C ASN A 248 -4.60 16.43 -5.65
N ARG A 249 -3.87 15.57 -6.34
CA ARG A 249 -4.31 14.85 -7.53
C ARG A 249 -3.93 13.38 -7.44
N VAL A 250 -4.74 12.56 -8.06
CA VAL A 250 -4.38 11.20 -8.45
C VAL A 250 -4.25 11.19 -9.97
N ALA A 251 -3.08 10.85 -10.48
CA ALA A 251 -2.88 10.63 -11.92
C ALA A 251 -3.46 9.26 -12.29
N VAL A 252 -4.14 9.20 -13.43
CA VAL A 252 -4.59 7.97 -14.08
C VAL A 252 -3.69 7.69 -15.27
N ILE A 253 -3.12 6.48 -15.32
CA ILE A 253 -2.16 6.06 -16.32
C ILE A 253 -2.73 4.84 -17.05
N ASP A 254 -2.60 4.81 -18.37
CA ASP A 254 -2.89 3.63 -19.17
C ASP A 254 -1.80 2.58 -18.97
N GLY A 255 -2.15 1.41 -18.42
CA GLY A 255 -1.19 0.38 -18.03
C GLY A 255 -0.46 -0.29 -19.22
N ALA A 256 -1.04 -0.22 -20.42
CA ALA A 256 -0.41 -0.79 -21.61
C ALA A 256 0.66 0.13 -22.22
N THR A 257 0.41 1.45 -22.20
CA THR A 257 1.28 2.45 -22.83
C THR A 257 2.17 3.19 -21.84
N ASP A 258 1.84 3.14 -20.53
CA ASP A 258 2.46 3.94 -19.46
C ASP A 258 2.36 5.45 -19.74
N GLU A 259 1.25 5.90 -20.35
CA GLU A 259 0.95 7.31 -20.60
C GLU A 259 -0.09 7.83 -19.61
N VAL A 260 0.11 9.05 -19.10
CA VAL A 260 -0.88 9.70 -18.23
C VAL A 260 -2.08 10.11 -19.09
N ILE A 261 -3.29 9.69 -18.67
CA ILE A 261 -4.53 9.93 -19.41
C ILE A 261 -5.46 10.92 -18.69
N ASP A 262 -5.38 11.04 -17.36
CA ASP A 262 -6.21 11.96 -16.58
C ASP A 262 -5.58 12.32 -15.23
N TYR A 263 -6.14 13.35 -14.57
CA TYR A 263 -5.80 13.81 -13.23
C TYR A 263 -7.06 14.08 -12.41
N LEU A 264 -7.27 13.31 -11.38
CA LEU A 264 -8.45 13.40 -10.51
C LEU A 264 -8.14 14.31 -9.32
N LEU A 265 -8.95 15.35 -9.10
CA LEU A 265 -8.82 16.23 -7.93
C LEU A 265 -9.35 15.52 -6.69
N VAL A 266 -8.50 15.39 -5.67
CA VAL A 266 -8.79 14.76 -4.37
C VAL A 266 -8.55 15.74 -3.21
N GLY A 267 -8.61 15.26 -1.97
CA GLY A 267 -8.29 16.07 -0.79
C GLY A 267 -6.82 16.48 -0.73
N GLN A 268 -6.47 17.29 0.29
CA GLN A 268 -5.15 17.93 0.36
C GLN A 268 -4.07 16.97 0.82
N ARG A 269 -2.96 16.96 0.10
CA ARG A 269 -1.78 16.13 0.29
C ARG A 269 -2.15 14.65 0.33
N VAL A 270 -2.54 14.13 -0.82
CA VAL A 270 -2.82 12.70 -0.99
C VAL A 270 -1.54 11.88 -0.81
N TRP A 271 -1.63 10.76 -0.06
CA TRP A 271 -0.50 9.88 0.25
C TRP A 271 -0.67 8.50 -0.36
N GLN A 272 -1.48 7.68 0.29
CA GLN A 272 -1.68 6.29 -0.07
C GLN A 272 -3.09 6.05 -0.57
N MET A 273 -3.24 4.92 -1.22
CA MET A 273 -4.51 4.50 -1.82
C MET A 273 -4.70 3.01 -1.62
N ALA A 274 -5.96 2.57 -1.55
CA ALA A 274 -6.31 1.16 -1.53
C ALA A 274 -7.60 0.93 -2.32
N PHE A 275 -7.63 -0.15 -3.10
CA PHE A 275 -8.87 -0.59 -3.76
C PHE A 275 -9.81 -1.28 -2.76
N THR A 276 -11.12 -1.16 -3.03
CA THR A 276 -12.09 -2.11 -2.49
C THR A 276 -11.81 -3.51 -3.07
N PRO A 277 -12.21 -4.62 -2.38
CA PRO A 277 -11.90 -5.97 -2.84
C PRO A 277 -12.41 -6.32 -4.24
N ASP A 278 -13.47 -5.67 -4.69
CA ASP A 278 -14.05 -5.80 -6.04
C ASP A 278 -13.46 -4.79 -7.05
N GLU A 279 -12.50 -3.96 -6.60
CA GLU A 279 -11.90 -2.85 -7.35
C GLU A 279 -12.91 -1.86 -7.95
N ALA A 280 -14.14 -1.83 -7.43
CA ALA A 280 -15.13 -0.84 -7.85
C ALA A 280 -14.71 0.59 -7.45
N TYR A 281 -14.02 0.70 -6.31
CA TYR A 281 -13.57 1.99 -5.78
C TYR A 281 -12.11 1.96 -5.35
N LEU A 282 -11.46 3.12 -5.49
CA LEU A 282 -10.14 3.41 -4.94
C LEU A 282 -10.29 4.49 -3.88
N VAL A 283 -9.85 4.19 -2.67
CA VAL A 283 -9.89 5.10 -1.52
C VAL A 283 -8.52 5.73 -1.32
N THR A 284 -8.46 7.06 -1.21
CA THR A 284 -7.23 7.81 -0.96
C THR A 284 -7.16 8.29 0.48
N THR A 285 -5.95 8.46 1.02
CA THR A 285 -5.72 9.17 2.28
C THR A 285 -5.17 10.56 2.01
N ASN A 286 -5.78 11.61 2.60
CA ASN A 286 -5.45 13.01 2.34
C ASN A 286 -4.96 13.66 3.64
N GLY A 287 -3.61 13.70 3.82
CA GLY A 287 -2.98 14.02 5.11
C GLY A 287 -3.19 15.44 5.63
N ASN A 288 -3.40 16.43 4.75
CA ASN A 288 -3.59 17.82 5.19
C ASN A 288 -5.06 18.20 5.37
N SER A 289 -5.98 17.59 4.63
CA SER A 289 -7.42 17.80 4.84
C SER A 289 -8.02 16.85 5.88
N ASN A 290 -7.27 15.83 6.34
CA ASN A 290 -7.70 14.83 7.32
C ASN A 290 -9.00 14.12 6.89
N ASP A 291 -9.06 13.72 5.63
CA ASP A 291 -10.19 13.03 5.03
C ASP A 291 -9.70 11.93 4.07
N VAL A 292 -10.64 11.23 3.47
CA VAL A 292 -10.43 10.31 2.36
C VAL A 292 -11.21 10.79 1.14
N SER A 293 -10.73 10.50 -0.06
CA SER A 293 -11.52 10.66 -1.27
C SER A 293 -11.84 9.28 -1.85
N ILE A 294 -13.02 9.16 -2.43
CA ILE A 294 -13.49 7.92 -3.06
C ILE A 294 -13.50 8.14 -4.57
N ILE A 295 -12.81 7.28 -5.29
CA ILE A 295 -12.74 7.29 -6.74
C ILE A 295 -13.50 6.08 -7.26
N ASP A 296 -14.52 6.30 -8.10
CA ASP A 296 -15.12 5.26 -8.92
C ASP A 296 -14.09 4.87 -10.01
N VAL A 297 -13.55 3.65 -9.92
CA VAL A 297 -12.46 3.18 -10.78
C VAL A 297 -12.89 3.09 -12.23
N LYS A 298 -14.11 2.59 -12.49
CA LYS A 298 -14.64 2.43 -13.84
C LYS A 298 -14.97 3.77 -14.51
N ALA A 299 -15.51 4.72 -13.73
CA ALA A 299 -15.86 6.04 -14.24
C ALA A 299 -14.65 6.99 -14.26
N GLU A 300 -13.54 6.61 -13.63
CA GLU A 300 -12.35 7.44 -13.41
C GLU A 300 -12.74 8.80 -12.82
N LYS A 301 -13.51 8.77 -11.71
CA LYS A 301 -14.11 9.98 -11.14
C LYS A 301 -14.23 9.93 -9.62
N VAL A 302 -13.94 11.05 -8.97
CA VAL A 302 -14.20 11.25 -7.54
C VAL A 302 -15.72 11.42 -7.32
N ILE A 303 -16.27 10.71 -6.30
CA ILE A 303 -17.70 10.71 -5.97
C ILE A 303 -17.95 11.34 -4.60
#